data_4b437e125aece4c839735db3203e3ec0
#
_entry.id   4b437e125aece4c839735db3203e3ec0
#
_cell.length_a   1.000
_cell.length_b   1.000
_cell.length_c   1.000
_cell.angle_alpha   90.00
_cell.angle_beta   90.00
_cell.angle_gamma   90.00
#
_symmetry.space_group_name_H-M   'P 1'
#
loop_
_entity.id
_entity.type
_entity.pdbx_description
1 polymer ?
#
loop_
_entity_poly.entity_id
_entity_poly.type
_entity_poly.pdbx_seq_one_letter_code
_entity_poly.pdbx_strand_id
1 'polypeptide(L)'
;MSGIVYDAGALIGAERRASQVWALHDEALAAGVAPVVPAVVLGQAWRGGPQALLSRLLTGCVVESFDENAGRAVGRLLRDANTSDVVDAHVVLTALRYRSPVLTSDAGDLRPLVQAANSSIPIHEV
;
A
#
# COMPACT_ATOMS: atom_id res chain seq x y z
N MET A 1 2.70 3.26 17.74
CA MET A 1 3.45 2.98 16.52
C MET A 1 2.48 2.87 15.35
N SER A 2 2.75 3.59 14.28
CA SER A 2 1.98 3.46 13.06
C SER A 2 2.33 2.15 12.34
N GLY A 3 1.40 1.64 11.55
CA GLY A 3 1.62 0.44 10.75
C GLY A 3 2.41 0.71 9.49
N ILE A 4 2.10 -0.04 8.46
CA ILE A 4 2.69 0.12 7.13
C ILE A 4 1.64 -0.24 6.09
N VAL A 5 1.61 0.49 4.98
CA VAL A 5 0.74 0.22 3.84
C VAL A 5 1.59 -0.34 2.71
N TYR A 6 1.18 -1.46 2.15
CA TYR A 6 1.89 -2.11 1.05
C TYR A 6 1.33 -1.69 -0.29
N ASP A 7 2.18 -1.18 -1.16
CA ASP A 7 1.90 -1.03 -2.58
C ASP A 7 2.27 -2.32 -3.33
N ALA A 8 1.97 -2.39 -4.62
CA ALA A 8 2.18 -3.60 -5.42
C ALA A 8 3.64 -4.09 -5.40
N GLY A 9 4.60 -3.17 -5.41
CA GLY A 9 6.02 -3.53 -5.34
C GLY A 9 6.39 -4.32 -4.09
N ALA A 10 5.75 -4.02 -2.95
CA ALA A 10 5.97 -4.78 -1.73
C ALA A 10 5.41 -6.20 -1.85
N LEU A 11 4.19 -6.35 -2.40
CA LEU A 11 3.58 -7.66 -2.58
C LEU A 11 4.37 -8.53 -3.57
N ILE A 12 4.79 -7.95 -4.69
CA ILE A 12 5.60 -8.63 -5.68
C ILE A 12 6.96 -9.00 -5.08
N GLY A 13 7.55 -8.08 -4.31
CA GLY A 13 8.81 -8.35 -3.61
C GLY A 13 8.67 -9.50 -2.62
N ALA A 14 7.57 -9.58 -1.88
CA ALA A 14 7.32 -10.68 -0.95
C ALA A 14 7.29 -12.03 -1.68
N GLU A 15 6.60 -12.11 -2.82
CA GLU A 15 6.52 -13.34 -3.61
C GLU A 15 7.90 -13.74 -4.16
N ARG A 16 8.75 -12.77 -4.42
CA ARG A 16 10.12 -12.98 -4.91
C ARG A 16 11.15 -13.14 -3.80
N ARG A 17 10.71 -13.31 -2.55
CA ARG A 17 11.55 -13.50 -1.37
C ARG A 17 12.46 -12.30 -1.06
N ALA A 18 12.03 -11.09 -1.37
CA ALA A 18 12.80 -9.89 -1.03
C ALA A 18 12.95 -9.77 0.49
N SER A 19 14.19 -9.91 0.98
CA SER A 19 14.47 -9.95 2.41
C SER A 19 14.06 -8.67 3.14
N GLN A 20 14.18 -7.52 2.48
CA GLN A 20 13.78 -6.24 3.05
C GLN A 20 12.27 -6.19 3.34
N VAL A 21 11.45 -6.69 2.43
CA VAL A 21 10.00 -6.74 2.61
C VAL A 21 9.65 -7.64 3.79
N TRP A 22 10.21 -8.84 3.83
CA TRP A 22 9.93 -9.80 4.90
C TRP A 22 10.42 -9.33 6.26
N ALA A 23 11.58 -8.65 6.32
CA ALA A 23 12.09 -8.10 7.57
C ALA A 23 11.14 -7.03 8.14
N LEU A 24 10.66 -6.11 7.30
CA LEU A 24 9.70 -5.09 7.71
C LEU A 24 8.36 -5.70 8.12
N HIS A 25 7.91 -6.71 7.39
CA HIS A 25 6.66 -7.42 7.70
C HIS A 25 6.74 -8.12 9.06
N ASP A 26 7.80 -8.86 9.28
CA ASP A 26 8.00 -9.59 10.54
C ASP A 26 8.12 -8.62 11.72
N GLU A 27 8.78 -7.49 11.53
CA GLU A 27 8.90 -6.44 12.54
C GLU A 27 7.52 -5.86 12.90
N ALA A 28 6.69 -5.58 11.91
CA ALA A 28 5.34 -5.06 12.14
C ALA A 28 4.49 -6.06 12.93
N LEU A 29 4.51 -7.33 12.55
CA LEU A 29 3.75 -8.37 13.24
C LEU A 29 4.25 -8.55 14.67
N ALA A 30 5.57 -8.51 14.89
CA ALA A 30 6.16 -8.62 16.23
C ALA A 30 5.73 -7.45 17.13
N ALA A 31 5.50 -6.28 16.56
CA ALA A 31 5.00 -5.12 17.27
C ALA A 31 3.48 -5.13 17.47
N GLY A 32 2.78 -6.16 16.99
CA GLY A 32 1.33 -6.27 17.10
C GLY A 32 0.56 -5.38 16.14
N VAL A 33 1.18 -4.93 15.05
CA VAL A 33 0.57 -4.04 14.07
C VAL A 33 0.42 -4.77 12.74
N ALA A 34 -0.83 -4.98 12.30
CA ALA A 34 -1.10 -5.61 11.02
C ALA A 34 -0.82 -4.61 9.87
N PRO A 35 0.04 -4.97 8.91
CA PRO A 35 0.17 -4.15 7.70
C PRO A 35 -1.14 -4.10 6.93
N VAL A 36 -1.33 -3.04 6.15
CA VAL A 36 -2.56 -2.80 5.40
C VAL A 36 -2.29 -2.92 3.91
N VAL A 37 -3.13 -3.66 3.21
CA VAL A 37 -3.08 -3.81 1.76
C VAL A 37 -4.36 -3.23 1.16
N PRO A 38 -4.28 -2.16 0.35
CA PRO A 38 -5.45 -1.71 -0.39
C PRO A 38 -5.95 -2.80 -1.35
N ALA A 39 -7.26 -3.03 -1.40
CA ALA A 39 -7.82 -4.09 -2.24
C ALA A 39 -7.44 -3.95 -3.71
N VAL A 40 -7.33 -2.71 -4.22
CA VAL A 40 -6.92 -2.47 -5.61
C VAL A 40 -5.47 -2.91 -5.86
N VAL A 41 -4.60 -2.78 -4.86
CA VAL A 41 -3.21 -3.25 -4.93
C VAL A 41 -3.15 -4.77 -4.94
N LEU A 42 -3.97 -5.42 -4.13
CA LEU A 42 -4.08 -6.87 -4.16
C LEU A 42 -4.43 -7.36 -5.56
N GLY A 43 -5.35 -6.67 -6.25
CA GLY A 43 -5.70 -6.98 -7.64
C GLY A 43 -4.55 -6.88 -8.63
N GLN A 44 -3.55 -6.06 -8.35
CA GLN A 44 -2.36 -5.94 -9.19
C GLN A 44 -1.38 -7.12 -9.01
N ALA A 45 -1.32 -7.70 -7.83
CA ALA A 45 -0.33 -8.73 -7.48
C ALA A 45 -0.88 -10.15 -7.48
N TRP A 46 -2.15 -10.34 -7.12
CA TRP A 46 -2.77 -11.65 -7.00
C TRP A 46 -3.14 -12.21 -8.37
N ARG A 47 -2.79 -13.48 -8.63
CA ARG A 47 -3.12 -14.16 -9.89
C ARG A 47 -3.84 -15.48 -9.67
N GLY A 48 -4.02 -15.91 -8.41
CA GLY A 48 -4.71 -17.16 -8.08
C GLY A 48 -3.95 -18.43 -8.39
N GLY A 49 -2.69 -18.31 -8.78
CA GLY A 49 -1.81 -19.44 -9.02
C GLY A 49 -0.95 -19.76 -7.79
N PRO A 50 0.19 -20.47 -7.98
CA PRO A 50 1.06 -20.85 -6.87
C PRO A 50 1.85 -19.64 -6.33
N GLN A 51 1.22 -18.86 -5.50
CA GLN A 51 1.78 -17.67 -4.85
C GLN A 51 1.87 -17.88 -3.34
N ALA A 52 2.58 -18.93 -2.92
CA ALA A 52 2.63 -19.35 -1.53
C ALA A 52 3.18 -18.27 -0.59
N LEU A 53 4.23 -17.56 -1.01
CA LEU A 53 4.81 -16.49 -0.18
C LEU A 53 3.87 -15.29 -0.05
N LEU A 54 3.24 -14.88 -1.14
CA LEU A 54 2.26 -13.80 -1.09
C LEU A 54 1.08 -14.18 -0.20
N SER A 55 0.56 -15.39 -0.34
CA SER A 55 -0.53 -15.89 0.51
C SER A 55 -0.15 -15.84 1.99
N ARG A 56 1.08 -16.25 2.31
CA ARG A 56 1.59 -16.22 3.67
C ARG A 56 1.69 -14.80 4.21
N LEU A 57 2.21 -13.87 3.42
CA LEU A 57 2.28 -12.45 3.81
C LEU A 57 0.88 -11.92 4.12
N LEU A 58 -0.08 -12.20 3.26
CA LEU A 58 -1.45 -11.67 3.36
C LEU A 58 -2.18 -12.17 4.60
N THR A 59 -1.83 -13.35 5.15
CA THR A 59 -2.48 -13.85 6.37
C THR A 59 -2.26 -12.93 7.57
N GLY A 60 -1.19 -12.14 7.58
CA GLY A 60 -0.91 -11.17 8.64
C GLY A 60 -1.41 -9.76 8.35
N CYS A 61 -2.03 -9.53 7.20
CA CYS A 61 -2.42 -8.20 6.74
C CYS A 61 -3.91 -7.95 6.89
N VAL A 62 -4.27 -6.66 6.96
CA VAL A 62 -5.65 -6.18 6.79
C VAL A 62 -5.79 -5.69 5.35
N VAL A 63 -6.89 -6.07 4.70
CA VAL A 63 -7.19 -5.57 3.35
C VAL A 63 -8.19 -4.41 3.47
N GLU A 64 -7.80 -3.25 2.95
CA GLU A 64 -8.66 -2.07 2.92
C GLU A 64 -9.54 -2.09 1.68
N SER A 65 -10.85 -2.08 1.86
CA SER A 65 -11.80 -2.16 0.77
C SER A 65 -11.84 -0.87 -0.05
N PHE A 66 -12.25 -0.99 -1.32
CA PHE A 66 -12.43 0.13 -2.23
C PHE A 66 -13.92 0.26 -2.55
N ASP A 67 -14.63 1.03 -1.72
CA ASP A 67 -16.07 1.25 -1.83
C ASP A 67 -16.39 2.58 -2.53
N GLU A 68 -17.66 2.97 -2.55
CA GLU A 68 -18.09 4.22 -3.18
C GLU A 68 -17.43 5.44 -2.53
N ASN A 69 -17.35 5.47 -1.20
CA ASN A 69 -16.70 6.59 -0.51
C ASN A 69 -15.22 6.70 -0.88
N ALA A 70 -14.53 5.58 -0.96
CA ALA A 70 -13.14 5.54 -1.41
C ALA A 70 -13.01 6.02 -2.85
N GLY A 71 -13.91 5.61 -3.73
CA GLY A 71 -13.93 6.05 -5.12
C GLY A 71 -14.07 7.56 -5.26
N ARG A 72 -14.98 8.15 -4.50
CA ARG A 72 -15.18 9.62 -4.51
C ARG A 72 -13.96 10.36 -3.96
N ALA A 73 -13.36 9.85 -2.87
CA ALA A 73 -12.15 10.45 -2.30
C ALA A 73 -10.97 10.37 -3.26
N VAL A 74 -10.81 9.23 -3.93
CA VAL A 74 -9.79 9.04 -4.97
C VAL A 74 -9.99 10.05 -6.10
N GLY A 75 -11.21 10.21 -6.59
CA GLY A 75 -11.52 11.17 -7.67
C GLY A 75 -11.12 12.60 -7.29
N ARG A 76 -11.42 13.03 -6.07
CA ARG A 76 -11.03 14.36 -5.60
C ARG A 76 -9.51 14.52 -5.52
N LEU A 77 -8.80 13.52 -5.01
CA LEU A 77 -7.34 13.57 -4.92
C LEU A 77 -6.70 13.62 -6.31
N LEU A 78 -7.19 12.83 -7.25
CA LEU A 78 -6.70 12.83 -8.63
C LEU A 78 -6.89 14.19 -9.31
N ARG A 79 -8.04 14.84 -9.06
CA ARG A 79 -8.28 16.20 -9.54
C ARG A 79 -7.24 17.17 -8.98
N ASP A 80 -7.00 17.12 -7.67
CA ASP A 80 -6.08 18.05 -7.00
C ASP A 80 -4.63 17.81 -7.41
N ALA A 81 -4.26 16.57 -7.66
CA ALA A 81 -2.91 16.20 -8.09
C ALA A 81 -2.72 16.29 -9.60
N ASN A 82 -3.80 16.50 -10.37
CA ASN A 82 -3.79 16.51 -11.82
C ASN A 82 -3.17 15.24 -12.41
N THR A 83 -3.63 14.08 -11.95
CA THR A 83 -3.19 12.77 -12.41
C THR A 83 -4.38 11.81 -12.47
N SER A 84 -4.17 10.59 -12.95
CA SER A 84 -5.27 9.66 -13.25
C SER A 84 -5.11 8.26 -12.67
N ASP A 85 -4.05 7.97 -11.93
CA ASP A 85 -3.84 6.61 -11.40
C ASP A 85 -4.66 6.38 -10.13
N VAL A 86 -5.76 5.65 -10.28
CA VAL A 86 -6.70 5.31 -9.20
C VAL A 86 -6.02 4.48 -8.11
N VAL A 87 -5.15 3.55 -8.49
CA VAL A 87 -4.49 2.66 -7.53
C VAL A 87 -3.54 3.47 -6.64
N ASP A 88 -2.70 4.29 -7.23
CA ASP A 88 -1.76 5.14 -6.49
C ASP A 88 -2.50 6.07 -5.54
N ALA A 89 -3.59 6.68 -5.99
CA ALA A 89 -4.40 7.56 -5.16
C ALA A 89 -5.00 6.80 -3.97
N HIS A 90 -5.48 5.58 -4.18
CA HIS A 90 -6.05 4.78 -3.09
C HIS A 90 -4.97 4.35 -2.09
N VAL A 91 -3.76 4.05 -2.55
CA VAL A 91 -2.62 3.77 -1.66
C VAL A 91 -2.36 4.96 -0.74
N VAL A 92 -2.28 6.17 -1.29
CA VAL A 92 -2.02 7.38 -0.50
C VAL A 92 -3.16 7.64 0.50
N LEU A 93 -4.42 7.53 0.07
CA LEU A 93 -5.56 7.73 0.97
C LEU A 93 -5.63 6.68 2.09
N THR A 94 -5.27 5.43 1.78
CA THR A 94 -5.18 4.37 2.79
C THR A 94 -4.10 4.72 3.81
N ALA A 95 -2.94 5.17 3.35
CA ALA A 95 -1.86 5.57 4.24
C ALA A 95 -2.27 6.74 5.15
N LEU A 96 -3.00 7.71 4.62
CA LEU A 96 -3.54 8.82 5.42
C LEU A 96 -4.51 8.32 6.50
N ARG A 97 -5.42 7.44 6.13
CA ARG A 97 -6.41 6.88 7.05
C ARG A 97 -5.75 6.15 8.22
N TYR A 98 -4.74 5.35 7.93
CA TYR A 98 -4.03 4.55 8.95
C TYR A 98 -2.84 5.27 9.56
N ARG A 99 -2.53 6.50 9.12
CA ARG A 99 -1.39 7.30 9.56
C ARG A 99 -0.10 6.49 9.51
N SER A 100 0.12 5.83 8.37
CA SER A 100 1.19 4.86 8.21
C SER A 100 2.03 5.17 6.98
N PRO A 101 3.34 4.83 7.02
CA PRO A 101 4.17 4.94 5.82
C PRO A 101 3.75 3.94 4.75
N VAL A 102 4.19 4.20 3.52
CA VAL A 102 3.95 3.33 2.38
C VAL A 102 5.25 2.63 2.01
N LEU A 103 5.19 1.33 1.75
CA LEU A 103 6.27 0.56 1.16
C LEU A 103 5.96 0.32 -0.31
N THR A 104 6.80 0.83 -1.20
CA THR A 104 6.58 0.82 -2.65
C THR A 104 7.88 0.63 -3.41
N SER A 105 7.80 0.16 -4.65
CA SER A 105 8.92 0.19 -5.58
C SER A 105 8.91 1.42 -6.48
N ASP A 106 7.94 2.34 -6.31
CA ASP A 106 7.72 3.47 -7.21
C ASP A 106 7.35 4.74 -6.45
N ALA A 107 8.28 5.20 -5.63
CA ALA A 107 8.06 6.37 -4.79
C ALA A 107 7.76 7.64 -5.60
N GLY A 108 8.33 7.76 -6.79
CA GLY A 108 8.14 8.93 -7.65
C GLY A 108 6.68 9.15 -8.06
N ASP A 109 5.93 8.08 -8.27
CA ASP A 109 4.52 8.17 -8.66
C ASP A 109 3.62 8.57 -7.50
N LEU A 110 4.02 8.27 -6.27
CA LEU A 110 3.21 8.58 -5.08
C LEU A 110 3.44 9.99 -4.54
N ARG A 111 4.63 10.57 -4.72
CA ARG A 111 4.97 11.88 -4.13
C ARG A 111 4.02 13.00 -4.54
N PRO A 112 3.63 13.15 -5.81
CA PRO A 112 2.69 14.21 -6.19
C PRO A 112 1.34 14.08 -5.49
N LEU A 113 0.89 12.84 -5.24
CA LEU A 113 -0.37 12.57 -4.55
C LEU A 113 -0.27 12.90 -3.06
N VAL A 114 0.85 12.57 -2.43
CA VAL A 114 1.11 12.93 -1.03
C VAL A 114 1.14 14.44 -0.87
N GLN A 115 1.77 15.16 -1.80
CA GLN A 115 1.81 16.63 -1.78
C GLN A 115 0.42 17.23 -1.97
N ALA A 116 -0.37 16.71 -2.93
CA ALA A 116 -1.72 17.20 -3.18
C ALA A 116 -2.65 16.97 -1.98
N ALA A 117 -2.39 15.94 -1.19
CA ALA A 117 -3.13 15.65 0.03
C ALA A 117 -2.65 16.49 1.24
N ASN A 118 -1.70 17.39 1.05
CA ASN A 118 -1.09 18.19 2.11
C ASN A 118 -0.57 17.33 3.26
N SER A 119 0.09 16.25 2.93
CA SER A 119 0.55 15.25 3.88
C SER A 119 2.07 15.11 3.86
N SER A 120 2.63 14.61 4.96
CA SER A 120 4.04 14.27 5.09
C SER A 120 4.24 12.76 5.32
N ILE A 121 3.35 11.93 4.81
CA ILE A 121 3.47 10.48 4.96
C ILE A 121 4.80 10.00 4.39
N PRO A 122 5.58 9.23 5.17
CA PRO A 122 6.83 8.66 4.67
C PRO A 122 6.59 7.63 3.58
N ILE A 123 7.46 7.63 2.58
CA ILE A 123 7.46 6.63 1.52
C ILE A 123 8.78 5.91 1.59
N HIS A 124 8.74 4.59 1.77
CA HIS A 124 9.91 3.73 1.79
C HIS A 124 9.98 2.95 0.49
N GLU A 125 11.09 3.04 -0.19
CA GLU A 125 11.29 2.36 -1.46
C GLU A 125 11.95 1.00 -1.24
N VAL A 126 11.45 0.00 -1.93
CA VAL A 126 12.01 -1.37 -1.92
C VAL A 126 12.88 -1.63 -3.13
#